data_c539981d353f725777cfa06e8ae37f1e
#
_entry.id   c539981d353f725777cfa06e8ae37f1e
#
_cell.length_a   1.000
_cell.length_b   1.000
_cell.length_c   1.000
_cell.angle_alpha   90.00
_cell.angle_beta   90.00
_cell.angle_gamma   90.00
#
_symmetry.space_group_name_H-M   'P 1'
#
loop_
_entity.id
_entity.type
_entity.pdbx_description
1 polymer ?
#
loop_
_entity_poly.entity_id
_entity_poly.type
_entity_poly.pdbx_seq_one_letter_code
_entity_poly.pdbx_strand_id
1 'polypeptide(L)'
;MRILVYGINYSPELTGIGKYTGEMVEWMAREGHEVRVITAPPYYPQWKVGEQYSSWRYRREEGAATVWRCPLYVPTQPSTLKRLLHLGSFALSSFFPLMVQRRWKPDRIIGVVPTLFCTPGMRLLAKLSGARTLLHIQDYEVDAMLGLGLAGQGKSGKVARLAAAFERSGLHNVDNVSTISRSMMNKAQEKGVAADKVIFFPNWSEVARFRDVTASDAARLRQTLGLPGDKKIILYSGNIGEKQGLENVIDAAERLTDRPWLFVIVGQGGGKARLEKMARERGLDNVKFYPLQPYEALPALLKMGDCHLVVQKRGAADAVLPSKLTNILAVGGNAVITAEPETELGQLCRDYPGIAVCVEPESVDALVTGITQALAMPENNTVACEYAERTLDKENVLRQFITDIRG
;
A
#
# COMPACT_ATOMS: atom_id res chain seq x y z
N MET A 1 12.92 5.35 -23.68
CA MET A 1 11.80 6.31 -23.73
C MET A 1 12.12 7.53 -22.88
N ARG A 2 11.56 8.68 -23.23
CA ARG A 2 11.53 9.88 -22.39
C ARG A 2 10.26 9.87 -21.56
N ILE A 3 10.39 9.71 -20.27
CA ILE A 3 9.25 9.54 -19.34
C ILE A 3 9.20 10.73 -18.38
N LEU A 4 8.09 11.44 -18.37
CA LEU A 4 7.82 12.50 -17.39
C LEU A 4 6.92 11.94 -16.30
N VAL A 5 7.39 11.95 -15.05
CA VAL A 5 6.60 11.61 -13.86
C VAL A 5 6.14 12.92 -13.19
N TYR A 6 4.85 13.03 -12.96
CA TYR A 6 4.24 14.23 -12.43
C TYR A 6 3.33 13.90 -11.25
N GLY A 7 3.74 14.27 -10.07
CA GLY A 7 3.00 13.99 -8.84
C GLY A 7 3.56 14.76 -7.64
N ILE A 8 2.72 14.96 -6.63
CA ILE A 8 3.06 15.79 -5.47
C ILE A 8 4.06 15.09 -4.53
N ASN A 9 4.02 13.76 -4.43
CA ASN A 9 4.85 12.94 -3.55
C ASN A 9 5.96 12.23 -4.30
N TYR A 10 7.18 12.33 -3.80
CA TYR A 10 8.37 11.72 -4.40
C TYR A 10 9.47 11.49 -3.34
N SER A 11 10.49 10.70 -3.69
CA SER A 11 11.72 10.55 -2.90
C SER A 11 12.26 11.94 -2.45
N PRO A 12 12.79 12.10 -1.23
CA PRO A 12 13.17 11.07 -0.26
C PRO A 12 12.09 10.69 0.77
N GLU A 13 10.81 10.82 0.45
CA GLU A 13 9.75 10.32 1.33
C GLU A 13 9.86 8.79 1.43
N LEU A 14 9.99 8.27 2.67
CA LEU A 14 10.28 6.86 2.94
C LEU A 14 9.04 5.95 2.98
N THR A 15 7.86 6.54 2.88
CA THR A 15 6.58 5.81 3.01
C THR A 15 5.57 6.25 1.96
N GLY A 16 4.57 5.41 1.72
CA GLY A 16 3.46 5.73 0.84
C GLY A 16 3.87 6.01 -0.61
N ILE A 17 3.16 6.92 -1.23
CA ILE A 17 3.26 7.25 -2.66
C ILE A 17 4.67 7.73 -3.04
N GLY A 18 5.30 8.53 -2.18
CA GLY A 18 6.63 9.08 -2.44
C GLY A 18 7.71 8.01 -2.54
N LYS A 19 7.64 6.97 -1.70
CA LYS A 19 8.53 5.81 -1.76
C LYS A 19 8.38 5.07 -3.09
N TYR A 20 7.17 4.66 -3.43
CA TYR A 20 6.92 3.89 -4.66
C TYR A 20 7.23 4.70 -5.92
N THR A 21 6.89 5.99 -5.95
CA THR A 21 7.23 6.86 -7.08
C THR A 21 8.74 7.03 -7.21
N GLY A 22 9.46 7.20 -6.10
CA GLY A 22 10.93 7.31 -6.10
C GLY A 22 11.60 6.05 -6.63
N GLU A 23 11.21 4.89 -6.08
CA GLU A 23 11.76 3.59 -6.51
C GLU A 23 11.44 3.26 -7.97
N MET A 24 10.25 3.60 -8.45
CA MET A 24 9.86 3.45 -9.85
C MET A 24 10.76 4.29 -10.78
N VAL A 25 10.97 5.54 -10.45
CA VAL A 25 11.81 6.46 -11.23
C VAL A 25 13.26 6.00 -11.27
N GLU A 26 13.82 5.61 -10.13
CA GLU A 26 15.17 5.09 -10.03
C GLU A 26 15.36 3.82 -10.89
N TRP A 27 14.40 2.90 -10.81
CA TRP A 27 14.40 1.69 -11.63
C TRP A 27 14.32 2.01 -13.12
N MET A 28 13.42 2.89 -13.54
CA MET A 28 13.28 3.29 -14.94
C MET A 28 14.57 3.92 -15.47
N ALA A 29 15.24 4.76 -14.69
CA ALA A 29 16.50 5.37 -15.07
C ALA A 29 17.62 4.31 -15.20
N ARG A 30 17.69 3.34 -14.31
CA ARG A 30 18.62 2.21 -14.36
C ARG A 30 18.41 1.34 -15.61
N GLU A 31 17.16 1.16 -16.04
CA GLU A 31 16.80 0.43 -17.26
C GLU A 31 17.01 1.26 -18.56
N GLY A 32 17.68 2.40 -18.48
CA GLY A 32 18.06 3.21 -19.63
C GLY A 32 16.98 4.13 -20.18
N HIS A 33 15.95 4.44 -19.38
CA HIS A 33 14.98 5.47 -19.73
C HIS A 33 15.50 6.86 -19.31
N GLU A 34 15.24 7.87 -20.12
CA GLU A 34 15.45 9.25 -19.74
C GLU A 34 14.24 9.74 -18.93
N VAL A 35 14.42 9.92 -17.63
CA VAL A 35 13.32 10.23 -16.71
C VAL A 35 13.44 11.65 -16.16
N ARG A 36 12.33 12.38 -16.19
CA ARG A 36 12.18 13.68 -15.55
C ARG A 36 11.02 13.63 -14.57
N VAL A 37 11.17 14.36 -13.46
CA VAL A 37 10.16 14.40 -12.39
C VAL A 37 9.76 15.83 -12.09
N ILE A 38 8.46 16.09 -12.00
CA ILE A 38 7.91 17.34 -11.46
C ILE A 38 7.15 16.98 -10.21
N THR A 39 7.59 17.53 -9.08
CA THR A 39 7.09 17.14 -7.76
C THR A 39 7.16 18.30 -6.76
N ALA A 40 6.65 18.08 -5.55
CA ALA A 40 6.80 18.98 -4.42
C ALA A 40 8.09 18.71 -3.63
N PRO A 41 8.54 19.63 -2.76
CA PRO A 41 9.47 19.29 -1.69
C PRO A 41 8.87 18.20 -0.78
N PRO A 42 9.68 17.30 -0.19
CA PRO A 42 9.17 16.26 0.67
C PRO A 42 8.52 16.85 1.94
N TYR A 43 7.32 16.41 2.27
CA TYR A 43 6.54 16.90 3.41
C TYR A 43 5.78 15.80 4.15
N TYR A 44 5.59 14.65 3.50
CA TYR A 44 4.82 13.54 4.07
C TYR A 44 5.72 12.52 4.78
N PRO A 45 5.30 11.91 5.90
CA PRO A 45 3.98 11.97 6.54
C PRO A 45 3.79 13.10 7.58
N GLN A 46 4.81 13.90 7.88
CA GLN A 46 4.81 14.87 8.98
C GLN A 46 3.99 16.14 8.69
N TRP A 47 3.53 16.35 7.45
CA TRP A 47 2.93 17.60 6.98
C TRP A 47 3.80 18.84 7.25
N LYS A 48 5.10 18.63 7.12
CA LYS A 48 6.13 19.67 7.29
C LYS A 48 7.21 19.47 6.23
N VAL A 49 7.54 20.53 5.52
CA VAL A 49 8.63 20.51 4.53
C VAL A 49 9.95 20.22 5.23
N GLY A 50 10.74 19.30 4.68
CA GLY A 50 12.05 18.93 5.21
C GLY A 50 13.01 20.12 5.29
N GLU A 51 13.89 20.16 6.28
CA GLU A 51 14.75 21.30 6.61
C GLU A 51 15.67 21.76 5.46
N GLN A 52 16.03 20.83 4.58
CA GLN A 52 16.88 21.12 3.41
C GLN A 52 16.08 21.64 2.20
N TYR A 53 14.76 21.77 2.31
CA TYR A 53 13.85 22.16 1.25
C TYR A 53 13.07 23.41 1.58
N SER A 54 12.46 24.02 0.57
CA SER A 54 11.65 25.23 0.73
C SER A 54 10.26 25.02 0.14
N SER A 55 9.23 25.48 0.86
CA SER A 55 7.85 25.53 0.34
C SER A 55 7.60 26.71 -0.62
N TRP A 56 8.57 27.64 -0.77
CA TRP A 56 8.40 28.90 -1.52
C TRP A 56 9.34 29.04 -2.72
N ARG A 57 10.35 28.15 -2.86
CA ARG A 57 11.37 28.24 -3.92
C ARG A 57 11.35 27.03 -4.81
N TYR A 58 11.50 27.26 -6.10
CA TYR A 58 11.80 26.17 -7.03
C TYR A 58 13.22 25.66 -6.80
N ARG A 59 13.38 24.35 -6.93
CA ARG A 59 14.68 23.71 -6.91
C ARG A 59 14.75 22.68 -8.02
N ARG A 60 15.86 22.63 -8.72
CA ARG A 60 16.17 21.58 -9.68
C ARG A 60 17.30 20.72 -9.14
N GLU A 61 17.12 19.42 -9.21
CA GLU A 61 18.06 18.42 -8.75
C GLU A 61 18.44 17.52 -9.94
N GLU A 62 19.72 17.20 -10.06
CA GLU A 62 20.26 16.29 -11.09
C GLU A 62 20.74 15.01 -10.39
N GLY A 63 20.42 13.86 -10.97
CA GLY A 63 20.79 12.54 -10.46
C GLY A 63 20.43 11.47 -11.47
N ALA A 64 19.94 10.32 -11.02
CA ALA A 64 19.39 9.28 -11.90
C ALA A 64 18.24 9.82 -12.77
N ALA A 65 17.50 10.79 -12.26
CA ALA A 65 16.51 11.59 -13.00
C ALA A 65 16.73 13.07 -12.73
N THR A 66 16.25 13.94 -13.64
CA THR A 66 16.18 15.38 -13.39
C THR A 66 14.87 15.70 -12.67
N VAL A 67 14.94 16.28 -11.48
CA VAL A 67 13.79 16.55 -10.61
C VAL A 67 13.56 18.04 -10.45
N TRP A 68 12.34 18.52 -10.71
CA TRP A 68 11.89 19.88 -10.39
C TRP A 68 11.01 19.84 -9.15
N ARG A 69 11.48 20.48 -8.07
CA ARG A 69 10.70 20.69 -6.85
C ARG A 69 9.98 22.03 -6.95
N CYS A 70 8.66 21.97 -6.92
CA CYS A 70 7.80 23.13 -7.09
C CYS A 70 7.24 23.59 -5.74
N PRO A 71 7.16 24.92 -5.48
CA PRO A 71 6.57 25.45 -4.26
C PRO A 71 5.14 24.98 -4.03
N LEU A 72 4.75 24.84 -2.75
CA LEU A 72 3.37 24.56 -2.40
C LEU A 72 3.04 24.98 -0.97
N TYR A 73 1.77 25.19 -0.70
CA TYR A 73 1.25 25.38 0.64
C TYR A 73 1.16 24.05 1.38
N VAL A 74 1.82 23.91 2.52
CA VAL A 74 1.73 22.73 3.40
C VAL A 74 1.05 23.10 4.71
N PRO A 75 -0.17 22.62 4.99
CA PRO A 75 -0.87 22.88 6.23
C PRO A 75 -0.32 22.06 7.39
N THR A 76 -0.05 22.66 8.52
CA THR A 76 0.38 21.97 9.75
C THR A 76 -0.72 21.08 10.34
N GLN A 77 -1.97 21.47 10.13
CA GLN A 77 -3.15 20.69 10.51
C GLN A 77 -4.07 20.58 9.28
N PRO A 78 -4.05 19.45 8.57
CA PRO A 78 -4.83 19.28 7.36
C PRO A 78 -6.33 19.20 7.66
N SER A 79 -7.10 20.12 7.08
CA SER A 79 -8.55 20.05 6.95
C SER A 79 -8.90 19.91 5.47
N THR A 80 -10.14 19.60 5.14
CA THR A 80 -10.56 19.44 3.75
C THR A 80 -10.24 20.63 2.87
N LEU A 81 -10.58 21.86 3.32
CA LEU A 81 -10.29 23.08 2.57
C LEU A 81 -8.78 23.32 2.44
N LYS A 82 -8.03 23.09 3.52
CA LYS A 82 -6.57 23.25 3.50
C LYS A 82 -5.89 22.22 2.58
N ARG A 83 -6.43 21.01 2.47
CA ARG A 83 -5.97 20.00 1.50
C ARG A 83 -6.24 20.44 0.06
N LEU A 84 -7.40 21.00 -0.23
CA LEU A 84 -7.71 21.55 -1.56
C LEU A 84 -6.74 22.71 -1.92
N LEU A 85 -6.46 23.60 -0.98
CA LEU A 85 -5.47 24.68 -1.18
C LEU A 85 -4.05 24.12 -1.38
N HIS A 86 -3.68 23.09 -0.64
CA HIS A 86 -2.42 22.38 -0.80
C HIS A 86 -2.27 21.81 -2.21
N LEU A 87 -3.23 21.02 -2.68
CA LEU A 87 -3.23 20.43 -4.02
C LEU A 87 -3.29 21.49 -5.13
N GLY A 88 -4.14 22.50 -4.96
CA GLY A 88 -4.28 23.61 -5.93
C GLY A 88 -3.01 24.45 -6.03
N SER A 89 -2.34 24.74 -4.91
CA SER A 89 -1.09 25.50 -4.92
C SER A 89 0.02 24.77 -5.67
N PHE A 90 0.12 23.45 -5.50
CA PHE A 90 1.05 22.63 -6.27
C PHE A 90 0.70 22.60 -7.76
N ALA A 91 -0.56 22.41 -8.12
CA ALA A 91 -0.97 22.41 -9.52
C ALA A 91 -0.64 23.74 -10.24
N LEU A 92 -0.81 24.87 -9.55
CA LEU A 92 -0.46 26.19 -10.07
C LEU A 92 1.04 26.40 -10.21
N SER A 93 1.81 26.10 -9.17
CA SER A 93 3.27 26.31 -9.17
C SER A 93 3.99 25.39 -10.15
N SER A 94 3.54 24.15 -10.27
CA SER A 94 4.14 23.14 -11.15
C SER A 94 3.78 23.32 -12.64
N PHE A 95 2.77 24.13 -12.94
CA PHE A 95 2.32 24.34 -14.33
C PHE A 95 3.41 24.92 -15.24
N PHE A 96 4.21 25.88 -14.76
CA PHE A 96 5.28 26.45 -15.56
C PHE A 96 6.41 25.43 -15.85
N PRO A 97 7.02 24.78 -14.86
CA PRO A 97 7.99 23.71 -15.10
C PRO A 97 7.43 22.57 -15.99
N LEU A 98 6.14 22.27 -15.88
CA LEU A 98 5.47 21.30 -16.71
C LEU A 98 5.48 21.72 -18.19
N MET A 99 5.09 22.95 -18.49
CA MET A 99 5.05 23.46 -19.86
C MET A 99 6.44 23.57 -20.51
N VAL A 100 7.48 23.80 -19.73
CA VAL A 100 8.88 23.79 -20.22
C VAL A 100 9.26 22.43 -20.81
N GLN A 101 8.68 21.33 -20.31
CA GLN A 101 8.95 19.98 -20.82
C GLN A 101 8.45 19.74 -22.27
N ARG A 102 7.62 20.63 -22.81
CA ARG A 102 7.24 20.60 -24.23
C ARG A 102 8.46 20.57 -25.16
N ARG A 103 9.56 21.26 -24.80
CA ARG A 103 10.79 21.29 -25.61
C ARG A 103 11.55 19.96 -25.55
N TRP A 104 11.42 19.23 -24.44
CA TRP A 104 12.05 17.94 -24.26
C TRP A 104 11.27 16.81 -24.96
N LYS A 105 9.99 17.01 -25.25
CA LYS A 105 9.09 16.09 -25.94
C LYS A 105 9.05 14.72 -25.25
N PRO A 106 8.42 14.58 -24.09
CA PRO A 106 8.25 13.27 -23.46
C PRO A 106 7.46 12.33 -24.36
N ASP A 107 7.79 11.04 -24.34
CA ASP A 107 7.02 9.98 -25.01
C ASP A 107 5.82 9.60 -24.16
N ARG A 108 6.00 9.61 -22.80
CA ARG A 108 4.99 9.26 -21.81
C ARG A 108 4.95 10.30 -20.69
N ILE A 109 3.75 10.59 -20.22
CA ILE A 109 3.51 11.41 -19.03
C ILE A 109 2.71 10.57 -18.04
N ILE A 110 3.33 10.26 -16.88
CA ILE A 110 2.73 9.51 -15.79
C ILE A 110 2.32 10.49 -14.69
N GLY A 111 1.02 10.77 -14.59
CA GLY A 111 0.46 11.53 -13.49
C GLY A 111 0.19 10.62 -12.29
N VAL A 112 0.72 10.95 -11.11
CA VAL A 112 0.53 10.18 -9.88
C VAL A 112 -0.46 10.89 -8.96
N VAL A 113 -1.62 10.30 -8.72
CA VAL A 113 -2.63 10.81 -7.78
C VAL A 113 -2.13 10.58 -6.33
N PRO A 114 -2.28 11.58 -5.41
CA PRO A 114 -3.42 12.50 -5.30
C PRO A 114 -3.17 13.89 -5.90
N THR A 115 -3.23 14.05 -7.16
CA THR A 115 -3.08 15.36 -7.81
C THR A 115 -3.97 15.49 -9.05
N LEU A 116 -5.26 15.21 -8.89
CA LEU A 116 -6.23 15.37 -9.97
C LEU A 116 -6.25 16.80 -10.55
N PHE A 117 -5.96 17.83 -9.73
CA PHE A 117 -5.83 19.20 -10.21
C PHE A 117 -4.70 19.40 -11.23
N CYS A 118 -3.76 18.47 -11.33
CA CYS A 118 -2.68 18.47 -12.30
C CYS A 118 -3.10 17.93 -13.68
N THR A 119 -4.21 17.20 -13.77
CA THR A 119 -4.64 16.53 -15.02
C THR A 119 -4.89 17.49 -16.19
N PRO A 120 -5.47 18.69 -16.03
CA PRO A 120 -5.61 19.63 -17.13
C PRO A 120 -4.28 20.07 -17.74
N GLY A 121 -3.29 20.38 -16.88
CA GLY A 121 -1.92 20.74 -17.33
C GLY A 121 -1.21 19.58 -18.01
N MET A 122 -1.33 18.37 -17.46
CA MET A 122 -0.78 17.15 -18.04
C MET A 122 -1.33 16.90 -19.45
N ARG A 123 -2.64 17.00 -19.63
CA ARG A 123 -3.31 16.84 -20.93
C ARG A 123 -2.88 17.93 -21.94
N LEU A 124 -2.75 19.17 -21.50
CA LEU A 124 -2.27 20.25 -22.35
C LEU A 124 -0.85 19.95 -22.84
N LEU A 125 0.06 19.58 -21.94
CA LEU A 125 1.41 19.19 -22.33
C LEU A 125 1.40 18.02 -23.31
N ALA A 126 0.62 16.98 -23.04
CA ALA A 126 0.49 15.81 -23.92
C ALA A 126 0.05 16.22 -25.33
N LYS A 127 -0.97 17.05 -25.45
CA LYS A 127 -1.44 17.59 -26.74
C LYS A 127 -0.36 18.38 -27.48
N LEU A 128 0.46 19.13 -26.74
CA LEU A 128 1.51 19.97 -27.33
C LEU A 128 2.79 19.22 -27.70
N SER A 129 3.05 18.07 -27.06
CA SER A 129 4.27 17.27 -27.27
C SER A 129 4.02 15.99 -28.06
N GLY A 130 2.76 15.55 -28.22
CA GLY A 130 2.41 14.26 -28.80
C GLY A 130 2.61 13.07 -27.83
N ALA A 131 2.79 13.35 -26.53
CA ALA A 131 2.97 12.32 -25.53
C ALA A 131 1.66 11.56 -25.24
N ARG A 132 1.76 10.28 -24.91
CA ARG A 132 0.64 9.53 -24.31
C ARG A 132 0.63 9.71 -22.79
N THR A 133 -0.56 9.71 -22.23
CA THR A 133 -0.82 10.00 -20.82
C THR A 133 -1.24 8.76 -20.05
N LEU A 134 -0.74 8.60 -18.84
CA LEU A 134 -1.20 7.61 -17.88
C LEU A 134 -1.47 8.29 -16.55
N LEU A 135 -2.61 7.99 -15.94
CA LEU A 135 -2.94 8.43 -14.60
C LEU A 135 -2.83 7.24 -13.64
N HIS A 136 -1.83 7.26 -12.77
CA HIS A 136 -1.61 6.24 -11.75
C HIS A 136 -2.33 6.61 -10.45
N ILE A 137 -3.29 5.78 -10.05
CA ILE A 137 -4.16 6.02 -8.90
C ILE A 137 -3.73 5.13 -7.74
N GLN A 138 -3.16 5.76 -6.72
CA GLN A 138 -2.83 5.14 -5.44
C GLN A 138 -4.00 5.24 -4.44
N ASP A 139 -4.85 6.25 -4.60
CA ASP A 139 -6.08 6.46 -3.84
C ASP A 139 -7.08 7.29 -4.65
N TYR A 140 -8.38 7.03 -4.50
CA TYR A 140 -9.44 7.84 -5.11
C TYR A 140 -9.69 9.07 -4.27
N GLU A 141 -9.10 10.18 -4.67
CA GLU A 141 -9.06 11.46 -3.96
C GLU A 141 -10.44 12.02 -3.63
N VAL A 142 -11.36 11.96 -4.60
CA VAL A 142 -12.73 12.46 -4.43
C VAL A 142 -13.50 11.59 -3.44
N ASP A 143 -13.39 10.28 -3.52
CA ASP A 143 -14.07 9.36 -2.61
C ASP A 143 -13.52 9.52 -1.19
N ALA A 144 -12.20 9.65 -1.03
CA ALA A 144 -11.57 9.91 0.25
C ALA A 144 -12.03 11.24 0.88
N MET A 145 -12.17 12.29 0.07
CA MET A 145 -12.68 13.59 0.54
C MET A 145 -14.17 13.53 0.91
N LEU A 146 -14.99 12.81 0.15
CA LEU A 146 -16.41 12.63 0.45
C LEU A 146 -16.63 11.81 1.72
N GLY A 147 -15.81 10.75 1.92
CA GLY A 147 -15.83 9.94 3.14
C GLY A 147 -15.42 10.68 4.40
N LEU A 148 -14.63 11.75 4.29
CA LEU A 148 -14.19 12.60 5.41
C LEU A 148 -15.20 13.72 5.79
N GLY A 149 -16.43 13.69 5.25
CA GLY A 149 -17.52 14.57 5.70
C GLY A 149 -17.74 15.85 4.90
N LEU A 150 -17.24 15.96 3.65
CA LEU A 150 -17.75 16.96 2.70
C LEU A 150 -19.25 16.74 2.37
N ALA A 151 -19.81 15.60 2.78
CA ALA A 151 -21.21 15.24 2.70
C ALA A 151 -22.08 15.87 3.81
N GLY A 152 -21.58 16.90 4.51
CA GLY A 152 -22.35 17.65 5.50
C GLY A 152 -23.59 18.30 4.89
N GLN A 153 -24.70 18.14 5.59
CA GLN A 153 -26.08 18.50 5.28
C GLN A 153 -26.30 19.71 4.32
N GLY A 154 -26.93 19.49 3.20
CA GLY A 154 -27.69 20.49 2.44
C GLY A 154 -26.99 21.25 1.30
N LYS A 155 -25.70 21.55 1.35
CA LYS A 155 -24.94 22.19 0.24
C LYS A 155 -24.03 21.20 -0.52
N SER A 156 -23.94 19.99 -0.07
CA SER A 156 -22.97 18.99 -0.50
C SER A 156 -23.28 18.36 -1.88
N GLY A 157 -24.52 18.31 -2.30
CA GLY A 157 -24.89 17.64 -3.57
C GLY A 157 -24.26 18.27 -4.83
N LYS A 158 -24.17 19.62 -4.88
CA LYS A 158 -23.58 20.30 -6.06
C LYS A 158 -22.06 20.21 -6.06
N VAL A 159 -21.40 20.41 -4.90
CA VAL A 159 -19.93 20.31 -4.78
C VAL A 159 -19.47 18.87 -5.02
N ALA A 160 -20.12 17.89 -4.43
CA ALA A 160 -19.83 16.47 -4.65
C ALA A 160 -20.02 16.07 -6.13
N ARG A 161 -21.07 16.56 -6.78
CA ARG A 161 -21.31 16.32 -8.23
C ARG A 161 -20.24 16.97 -9.11
N LEU A 162 -19.80 18.18 -8.79
CA LEU A 162 -18.71 18.84 -9.51
C LEU A 162 -17.37 18.11 -9.31
N ALA A 163 -17.05 17.70 -8.08
CA ALA A 163 -15.85 16.93 -7.79
C ALA A 163 -15.85 15.58 -8.55
N ALA A 164 -16.97 14.86 -8.52
CA ALA A 164 -17.14 13.61 -9.27
C ALA A 164 -17.08 13.81 -10.79
N ALA A 165 -17.62 14.91 -11.31
CA ALA A 165 -17.54 15.25 -12.74
C ALA A 165 -16.09 15.60 -13.14
N PHE A 166 -15.35 16.31 -12.28
CA PHE A 166 -13.95 16.64 -12.48
C PHE A 166 -13.08 15.37 -12.48
N GLU A 167 -13.27 14.49 -11.50
CA GLU A 167 -12.60 13.19 -11.44
C GLU A 167 -12.87 12.36 -12.69
N ARG A 168 -14.13 12.20 -13.07
CA ARG A 168 -14.49 11.50 -14.31
C ARG A 168 -13.81 12.12 -15.54
N SER A 169 -13.81 13.44 -15.65
CA SER A 169 -13.12 14.12 -16.76
C SER A 169 -11.62 13.82 -16.76
N GLY A 170 -10.97 13.76 -15.60
CA GLY A 170 -9.57 13.37 -15.45
C GLY A 170 -9.31 11.94 -15.94
N LEU A 171 -10.16 11.00 -15.51
CA LEU A 171 -10.05 9.57 -15.84
C LEU A 171 -10.32 9.27 -17.32
N HIS A 172 -11.34 9.89 -17.91
CA HIS A 172 -11.74 9.61 -19.29
C HIS A 172 -10.83 10.22 -20.36
N ASN A 173 -10.12 11.29 -20.01
CA ASN A 173 -9.32 12.05 -20.98
C ASN A 173 -7.82 11.76 -20.90
N VAL A 174 -7.45 10.60 -20.37
CA VAL A 174 -6.09 10.04 -20.43
C VAL A 174 -6.09 8.77 -21.27
N ASP A 175 -4.94 8.38 -21.81
CA ASP A 175 -4.83 7.19 -22.63
C ASP A 175 -4.97 5.92 -21.80
N ASN A 176 -4.36 5.90 -20.61
CA ASN A 176 -4.44 4.79 -19.67
C ASN A 176 -4.67 5.26 -18.23
N VAL A 177 -5.27 4.42 -17.43
CA VAL A 177 -5.40 4.54 -15.97
C VAL A 177 -4.78 3.31 -15.34
N SER A 178 -3.90 3.47 -14.38
CA SER A 178 -3.38 2.34 -13.60
C SER A 178 -3.77 2.45 -12.14
N THR A 179 -3.98 1.31 -11.51
CA THR A 179 -4.36 1.21 -10.10
C THR A 179 -3.61 0.10 -9.38
N ILE A 180 -3.53 0.18 -8.06
CA ILE A 180 -2.72 -0.70 -7.24
C ILE A 180 -3.44 -1.97 -6.75
N SER A 181 -4.75 -2.10 -7.01
CA SER A 181 -5.52 -3.28 -6.64
C SER A 181 -6.60 -3.59 -7.66
N ARG A 182 -7.11 -4.83 -7.63
CA ARG A 182 -8.19 -5.27 -8.51
C ARG A 182 -9.51 -4.60 -8.18
N SER A 183 -9.81 -4.40 -6.90
CA SER A 183 -11.00 -3.63 -6.49
C SER A 183 -10.94 -2.18 -6.96
N MET A 184 -9.77 -1.56 -6.96
CA MET A 184 -9.60 -0.23 -7.54
C MET A 184 -9.73 -0.22 -9.07
N MET A 185 -9.32 -1.29 -9.77
CA MET A 185 -9.57 -1.44 -11.22
C MET A 185 -11.07 -1.49 -11.52
N ASN A 186 -11.82 -2.32 -10.78
CA ASN A 186 -13.27 -2.40 -10.90
C ASN A 186 -13.92 -1.03 -10.68
N LYS A 187 -13.47 -0.31 -9.67
CA LYS A 187 -13.93 1.05 -9.37
C LYS A 187 -13.62 2.05 -10.49
N ALA A 188 -12.46 1.95 -11.15
CA ALA A 188 -12.16 2.76 -12.34
C ALA A 188 -13.18 2.50 -13.46
N GLN A 189 -13.53 1.23 -13.69
CA GLN A 189 -14.53 0.84 -14.69
C GLN A 189 -15.94 1.32 -14.30
N GLU A 190 -16.34 1.21 -13.03
CA GLU A 190 -17.60 1.78 -12.52
C GLU A 190 -17.67 3.31 -12.70
N LYS A 191 -16.53 3.98 -12.63
CA LYS A 191 -16.41 5.41 -12.95
C LYS A 191 -16.37 5.69 -14.46
N GLY A 192 -16.48 4.66 -15.30
CA GLY A 192 -16.64 4.72 -16.75
C GLY A 192 -15.35 4.64 -17.55
N VAL A 193 -14.22 4.22 -16.96
CA VAL A 193 -13.00 3.94 -17.72
C VAL A 193 -13.16 2.61 -18.45
N ALA A 194 -12.85 2.58 -19.75
CA ALA A 194 -12.93 1.35 -20.54
C ALA A 194 -11.90 0.31 -20.02
N ALA A 195 -12.30 -0.96 -20.00
CA ALA A 195 -11.51 -2.03 -19.40
C ALA A 195 -10.12 -2.19 -20.03
N ASP A 196 -10.00 -1.99 -21.31
CA ASP A 196 -8.75 -2.04 -22.09
C ASP A 196 -7.78 -0.88 -21.79
N LYS A 197 -8.26 0.18 -21.14
CA LYS A 197 -7.43 1.31 -20.69
C LYS A 197 -6.94 1.16 -19.25
N VAL A 198 -7.46 0.19 -18.48
CA VAL A 198 -7.12 0.00 -17.07
C VAL A 198 -5.96 -0.98 -16.93
N ILE A 199 -4.88 -0.53 -16.32
CA ILE A 199 -3.65 -1.29 -16.10
C ILE A 199 -3.54 -1.64 -14.61
N PHE A 200 -3.26 -2.90 -14.31
CA PHE A 200 -2.91 -3.34 -12.97
C PHE A 200 -1.45 -3.02 -12.67
N PHE A 201 -1.23 -2.13 -11.72
CA PHE A 201 0.12 -1.73 -11.31
C PHE A 201 0.22 -1.71 -9.78
N PRO A 202 0.36 -2.88 -9.14
CA PRO A 202 0.35 -3.01 -7.70
C PRO A 202 1.60 -2.39 -7.06
N ASN A 203 1.47 -2.02 -5.80
CA ASN A 203 2.62 -1.73 -4.96
C ASN A 203 3.41 -3.03 -4.74
N TRP A 204 4.74 -2.95 -4.78
CA TRP A 204 5.64 -4.09 -4.71
C TRP A 204 6.24 -4.30 -3.32
N SER A 205 6.82 -5.47 -3.12
CA SER A 205 7.60 -5.87 -1.97
C SER A 205 9.02 -6.28 -2.38
N GLU A 206 9.94 -6.29 -1.43
CA GLU A 206 11.30 -6.82 -1.62
C GLU A 206 11.28 -8.36 -1.48
N VAL A 207 10.63 -9.06 -2.43
CA VAL A 207 10.37 -10.50 -2.37
C VAL A 207 11.65 -11.29 -2.16
N ALA A 208 12.74 -10.96 -2.84
CA ALA A 208 14.04 -11.63 -2.71
C ALA A 208 14.53 -11.67 -1.26
N ARG A 209 14.37 -10.57 -0.53
CA ARG A 209 14.77 -10.48 0.88
C ARG A 209 14.06 -11.49 1.79
N PHE A 210 12.80 -11.77 1.51
CA PHE A 210 12.01 -12.73 2.28
C PHE A 210 12.21 -14.17 1.83
N ARG A 211 12.48 -14.39 0.55
CA ARG A 211 12.77 -15.71 -0.01
C ARG A 211 14.10 -16.28 0.50
N ASP A 212 15.11 -15.45 0.65
CA ASP A 212 16.46 -15.87 0.96
C ASP A 212 16.67 -16.15 2.48
N VAL A 213 15.66 -15.88 3.32
CA VAL A 213 15.72 -16.18 4.75
C VAL A 213 15.69 -17.69 5.02
N THR A 214 16.59 -18.15 5.89
CA THR A 214 16.77 -19.56 6.20
C THR A 214 16.01 -19.99 7.45
N ALA A 215 15.78 -21.30 7.61
CA ALA A 215 15.25 -21.88 8.86
C ALA A 215 16.20 -21.62 10.06
N SER A 216 17.52 -21.55 9.79
CA SER A 216 18.50 -21.22 10.82
C SER A 216 18.34 -19.77 11.35
N ASP A 217 18.02 -18.81 10.48
CA ASP A 217 17.76 -17.42 10.90
C ASP A 217 16.50 -17.33 11.76
N ALA A 218 15.46 -18.05 11.38
CA ALA A 218 14.23 -18.18 12.15
C ALA A 218 14.47 -18.81 13.53
N ALA A 219 15.23 -19.92 13.58
CA ALA A 219 15.57 -20.60 14.82
C ALA A 219 16.39 -19.72 15.77
N ARG A 220 17.35 -18.97 15.24
CA ARG A 220 18.17 -18.01 16.02
C ARG A 220 17.30 -16.89 16.62
N LEU A 221 16.40 -16.33 15.86
CA LEU A 221 15.48 -15.31 16.37
C LEU A 221 14.55 -15.88 17.43
N ARG A 222 14.01 -17.09 17.20
CA ARG A 222 13.18 -17.82 18.17
C ARG A 222 13.90 -18.00 19.51
N GLN A 223 15.16 -18.40 19.48
CA GLN A 223 16.00 -18.52 20.67
C GLN A 223 16.23 -17.16 21.34
N THR A 224 16.52 -16.12 20.57
CA THR A 224 16.72 -14.75 21.08
C THR A 224 15.47 -14.22 21.79
N LEU A 225 14.29 -14.55 21.29
CA LEU A 225 13.01 -14.18 21.91
C LEU A 225 12.60 -15.10 23.07
N GLY A 226 13.41 -16.13 23.40
CA GLY A 226 13.11 -17.08 24.48
C GLY A 226 11.87 -17.94 24.22
N LEU A 227 11.54 -18.18 22.95
CA LEU A 227 10.38 -19.00 22.58
C LEU A 227 10.72 -20.49 22.58
N PRO A 228 9.80 -21.36 23.08
CA PRO A 228 10.03 -22.80 23.14
C PRO A 228 10.11 -23.42 21.74
N GLY A 229 11.03 -24.37 21.55
CA GLY A 229 11.29 -25.02 20.26
C GLY A 229 10.22 -26.00 19.79
N ASP A 230 9.45 -26.56 20.71
CA ASP A 230 8.49 -27.65 20.52
C ASP A 230 7.05 -27.19 20.23
N LYS A 231 6.77 -25.88 20.32
CA LYS A 231 5.43 -25.33 20.08
C LYS A 231 5.29 -24.74 18.68
N LYS A 232 4.14 -24.89 18.06
CA LYS A 232 3.79 -24.18 16.83
C LYS A 232 3.51 -22.71 17.11
N ILE A 233 4.03 -21.82 16.28
CA ILE A 233 3.91 -20.37 16.43
C ILE A 233 2.77 -19.82 15.56
N ILE A 234 1.76 -19.26 16.21
CA ILE A 234 0.71 -18.48 15.56
C ILE A 234 1.09 -17.01 15.72
N LEU A 235 1.55 -16.41 14.63
CA LEU A 235 2.17 -15.08 14.64
C LEU A 235 1.23 -13.98 14.16
N TYR A 236 1.09 -12.95 14.97
CA TYR A 236 0.62 -11.65 14.52
C TYR A 236 1.78 -10.66 14.56
N SER A 237 2.05 -9.98 13.46
CA SER A 237 3.05 -8.91 13.39
C SER A 237 2.44 -7.66 12.75
N GLY A 238 2.46 -6.53 13.48
CA GLY A 238 1.93 -5.27 12.94
C GLY A 238 1.37 -4.31 13.99
N ASN A 239 0.61 -3.33 13.49
CA ASN A 239 -0.08 -2.36 14.35
C ASN A 239 -1.17 -3.02 15.19
N ILE A 240 -1.21 -2.71 16.49
CA ILE A 240 -2.21 -3.20 17.44
C ILE A 240 -3.24 -2.08 17.67
N GLY A 241 -4.15 -1.93 16.71
CA GLY A 241 -5.20 -0.91 16.73
C GLY A 241 -6.62 -1.51 16.76
N GLU A 242 -7.61 -0.64 16.88
CA GLU A 242 -9.02 -1.03 16.96
C GLU A 242 -9.55 -1.75 15.71
N LYS A 243 -9.04 -1.38 14.52
CA LYS A 243 -9.48 -1.96 13.25
C LYS A 243 -9.15 -3.45 13.12
N GLN A 244 -8.11 -3.91 13.81
CA GLN A 244 -7.64 -5.29 13.71
C GLN A 244 -8.49 -6.28 14.50
N GLY A 245 -9.18 -5.84 15.55
CA GLY A 245 -10.05 -6.71 16.35
C GLY A 245 -9.31 -7.88 17.00
N LEU A 246 -8.11 -7.61 17.55
CA LEU A 246 -7.24 -8.64 18.13
C LEU A 246 -7.78 -9.28 19.40
N GLU A 247 -8.88 -8.77 19.94
CA GLU A 247 -9.64 -9.41 21.02
C GLU A 247 -10.06 -10.83 20.61
N ASN A 248 -10.51 -11.01 19.35
CA ASN A 248 -10.87 -12.33 18.83
C ASN A 248 -9.67 -13.30 18.79
N VAL A 249 -8.45 -12.79 18.67
CA VAL A 249 -7.23 -13.61 18.75
C VAL A 249 -7.00 -14.08 20.18
N ILE A 250 -7.24 -13.23 21.19
CA ILE A 250 -7.18 -13.65 22.62
C ILE A 250 -8.26 -14.68 22.92
N ASP A 251 -9.49 -14.49 22.41
CA ASP A 251 -10.60 -15.43 22.58
C ASP A 251 -10.28 -16.78 21.90
N ALA A 252 -9.66 -16.79 20.74
CA ALA A 252 -9.19 -18.00 20.06
C ALA A 252 -8.06 -18.70 20.83
N ALA A 253 -7.12 -17.93 21.39
CA ALA A 253 -6.04 -18.47 22.21
C ALA A 253 -6.56 -19.18 23.48
N GLU A 254 -7.60 -18.63 24.10
CA GLU A 254 -8.25 -19.24 25.26
C GLU A 254 -8.86 -20.61 24.93
N ARG A 255 -9.47 -20.76 23.74
CA ARG A 255 -10.04 -22.04 23.28
C ARG A 255 -9.00 -23.08 22.86
N LEU A 256 -7.75 -22.67 22.67
CA LEU A 256 -6.66 -23.51 22.16
C LEU A 256 -5.53 -23.72 23.20
N THR A 257 -5.84 -23.56 24.49
CA THR A 257 -4.89 -23.75 25.60
C THR A 257 -4.43 -25.20 25.75
N ASP A 258 -5.22 -26.16 25.30
CA ASP A 258 -4.90 -27.61 25.28
C ASP A 258 -3.95 -28.01 24.16
N ARG A 259 -3.63 -27.13 23.22
CA ARG A 259 -2.78 -27.37 22.08
C ARG A 259 -1.32 -26.96 22.35
N PRO A 260 -0.35 -27.62 21.73
CA PRO A 260 1.05 -27.21 21.80
C PRO A 260 1.32 -26.00 20.89
N TRP A 261 0.47 -24.99 20.97
CA TRP A 261 0.51 -23.79 20.14
C TRP A 261 0.75 -22.54 20.98
N LEU A 262 1.50 -21.61 20.42
CA LEU A 262 1.86 -20.35 21.06
C LEU A 262 1.46 -19.18 20.17
N PHE A 263 0.62 -18.32 20.69
CA PHE A 263 0.26 -17.05 20.05
C PHE A 263 1.32 -16.01 20.36
N VAL A 264 1.98 -15.51 19.34
CA VAL A 264 3.05 -14.51 19.43
C VAL A 264 2.56 -13.23 18.76
N ILE A 265 2.37 -12.19 19.56
CA ILE A 265 1.88 -10.89 19.11
C ILE A 265 3.03 -9.89 19.16
N VAL A 266 3.51 -9.49 17.99
CA VAL A 266 4.64 -8.56 17.81
C VAL A 266 4.12 -7.24 17.27
N GLY A 267 4.27 -6.17 18.03
CA GLY A 267 3.80 -4.88 17.54
C GLY A 267 3.62 -3.82 18.61
N GLN A 268 3.12 -2.68 18.15
CA GLN A 268 2.77 -1.53 18.97
C GLN A 268 1.41 -0.98 18.53
N GLY A 269 0.75 -0.25 19.42
CA GLY A 269 -0.53 0.41 19.15
C GLY A 269 -1.37 0.59 20.41
N GLY A 270 -2.41 1.40 20.30
CA GLY A 270 -3.26 1.77 21.44
C GLY A 270 -4.01 0.60 22.09
N GLY A 271 -4.19 -0.53 21.38
CA GLY A 271 -4.87 -1.71 21.91
C GLY A 271 -3.96 -2.65 22.73
N LYS A 272 -2.63 -2.50 22.71
CA LYS A 272 -1.70 -3.48 23.28
C LYS A 272 -1.91 -3.69 24.77
N ALA A 273 -1.96 -2.62 25.57
CA ALA A 273 -2.12 -2.72 27.01
C ALA A 273 -3.43 -3.43 27.41
N ARG A 274 -4.50 -3.20 26.64
CA ARG A 274 -5.79 -3.87 26.86
C ARG A 274 -5.71 -5.37 26.58
N LEU A 275 -5.05 -5.77 25.47
CA LEU A 275 -4.89 -7.19 25.13
C LEU A 275 -3.99 -7.93 26.12
N GLU A 276 -2.89 -7.32 26.57
CA GLU A 276 -2.02 -7.85 27.61
C GLU A 276 -2.78 -8.05 28.94
N LYS A 277 -3.64 -7.08 29.29
CA LYS A 277 -4.52 -7.20 30.46
C LYS A 277 -5.51 -8.37 30.30
N MET A 278 -6.19 -8.46 29.18
CA MET A 278 -7.15 -9.56 28.88
C MET A 278 -6.45 -10.94 29.00
N ALA A 279 -5.30 -11.11 28.39
CA ALA A 279 -4.55 -12.38 28.43
C ALA A 279 -4.14 -12.75 29.85
N ARG A 280 -3.68 -11.78 30.65
CA ARG A 280 -3.29 -11.97 32.05
C ARG A 280 -4.50 -12.31 32.97
N GLU A 281 -5.60 -11.60 32.84
CA GLU A 281 -6.83 -11.83 33.62
C GLU A 281 -7.43 -13.20 33.36
N ARG A 282 -7.23 -13.75 32.15
CA ARG A 282 -7.68 -15.09 31.76
C ARG A 282 -6.62 -16.20 32.02
N GLY A 283 -5.44 -15.84 32.55
CA GLY A 283 -4.38 -16.80 32.82
C GLY A 283 -3.83 -17.51 31.58
N LEU A 284 -3.74 -16.81 30.44
CA LEU A 284 -3.31 -17.42 29.17
C LEU A 284 -1.78 -17.49 29.06
N ASP A 285 -1.21 -18.64 29.37
CA ASP A 285 0.24 -18.90 29.24
C ASP A 285 0.67 -19.09 27.78
N ASN A 286 -0.28 -19.39 26.89
CA ASN A 286 -0.06 -19.59 25.47
C ASN A 286 -0.12 -18.31 24.62
N VAL A 287 -0.08 -17.13 25.26
CA VAL A 287 -0.02 -15.81 24.57
C VAL A 287 1.21 -15.06 25.03
N LYS A 288 2.04 -14.59 24.08
CA LYS A 288 3.24 -13.79 24.34
C LYS A 288 3.23 -12.51 23.51
N PHE A 289 3.60 -11.40 24.16
CA PHE A 289 3.69 -10.09 23.52
C PHE A 289 5.15 -9.64 23.43
N TYR A 290 5.51 -9.12 22.24
CA TYR A 290 6.84 -8.57 21.99
C TYR A 290 6.72 -7.16 21.40
N PRO A 291 7.72 -6.30 21.60
CA PRO A 291 7.80 -5.02 20.92
C PRO A 291 8.03 -5.23 19.42
N LEU A 292 7.81 -4.18 18.65
CA LEU A 292 8.15 -4.17 17.22
C LEU A 292 9.64 -4.52 17.07
N GLN A 293 9.90 -5.49 16.19
CA GLN A 293 11.27 -5.92 15.92
C GLN A 293 11.92 -5.00 14.86
N PRO A 294 13.25 -4.89 14.86
CA PRO A 294 13.97 -4.18 13.80
C PRO A 294 13.58 -4.70 12.41
N TYR A 295 13.57 -3.80 11.43
CA TYR A 295 13.16 -4.14 10.06
C TYR A 295 14.03 -5.26 9.46
N GLU A 296 15.29 -5.33 9.82
CA GLU A 296 16.24 -6.37 9.40
C GLU A 296 15.86 -7.76 9.92
N ALA A 297 15.21 -7.84 11.08
CA ALA A 297 14.76 -9.10 11.67
C ALA A 297 13.40 -9.58 11.11
N LEU A 298 12.69 -8.75 10.34
CA LEU A 298 11.34 -9.06 9.84
C LEU A 298 11.28 -10.34 9.00
N PRO A 299 12.23 -10.65 8.08
CA PRO A 299 12.20 -11.91 7.35
C PRO A 299 12.30 -13.14 8.27
N ALA A 300 13.22 -13.11 9.23
CA ALA A 300 13.37 -14.20 10.21
C ALA A 300 12.14 -14.33 11.14
N LEU A 301 11.55 -13.19 11.53
CA LEU A 301 10.32 -13.17 12.32
C LEU A 301 9.16 -13.83 11.57
N LEU A 302 8.97 -13.52 10.30
CA LEU A 302 7.92 -14.14 9.49
C LEU A 302 8.23 -15.62 9.21
N LYS A 303 9.49 -15.97 8.92
CA LYS A 303 9.88 -17.38 8.69
C LYS A 303 9.71 -18.26 9.93
N MET A 304 9.73 -17.68 11.13
CA MET A 304 9.53 -18.37 12.39
C MET A 304 8.05 -18.77 12.65
N GLY A 305 7.09 -18.08 12.01
CA GLY A 305 5.66 -18.33 12.18
C GLY A 305 5.18 -19.53 11.39
N ASP A 306 4.53 -20.49 12.07
CA ASP A 306 3.87 -21.63 11.41
C ASP A 306 2.49 -21.24 10.83
N CYS A 307 1.84 -20.23 11.41
CA CYS A 307 0.59 -19.64 10.95
C CYS A 307 0.62 -18.14 11.20
N HIS A 308 0.20 -17.35 10.21
CA HIS A 308 0.19 -15.89 10.27
C HIS A 308 -1.24 -15.36 10.35
N LEU A 309 -1.46 -14.38 11.21
CA LEU A 309 -2.76 -13.76 11.38
C LEU A 309 -2.84 -12.41 10.65
N VAL A 310 -3.73 -12.32 9.68
CA VAL A 310 -4.10 -11.09 8.99
C VAL A 310 -5.56 -10.79 9.31
N VAL A 311 -5.77 -10.30 10.52
CA VAL A 311 -7.12 -10.11 11.09
C VAL A 311 -7.54 -8.66 11.06
N GLN A 312 -8.83 -8.44 10.79
CA GLN A 312 -9.48 -7.15 10.76
C GLN A 312 -10.97 -7.29 11.06
N LYS A 313 -11.57 -6.23 11.57
CA LYS A 313 -13.03 -6.16 11.82
C LYS A 313 -13.80 -6.08 10.50
N ARG A 314 -15.07 -6.45 10.55
CA ARG A 314 -16.01 -6.27 9.44
C ARG A 314 -16.06 -4.80 9.00
N GLY A 315 -16.08 -4.56 7.70
CA GLY A 315 -16.09 -3.22 7.13
C GLY A 315 -14.78 -2.42 7.30
N ALA A 316 -13.74 -3.00 7.92
CA ALA A 316 -12.43 -2.37 8.06
C ALA A 316 -11.46 -2.73 6.92
N ALA A 317 -11.94 -3.47 5.92
CA ALA A 317 -11.12 -3.93 4.80
C ALA A 317 -10.63 -2.74 3.97
N ASP A 318 -9.31 -2.70 3.76
CA ASP A 318 -8.69 -1.74 2.85
C ASP A 318 -8.92 -2.17 1.39
N ALA A 319 -8.97 -1.20 0.48
CA ALA A 319 -9.07 -1.44 -0.95
C ALA A 319 -7.78 -2.00 -1.57
N VAL A 320 -6.76 -2.24 -0.76
CA VAL A 320 -5.43 -2.73 -1.16
C VAL A 320 -4.94 -3.82 -0.23
N LEU A 321 -4.02 -4.65 -0.74
CA LEU A 321 -3.39 -5.68 0.10
C LEU A 321 -2.55 -5.03 1.21
N PRO A 322 -2.75 -5.43 2.47
CA PRO A 322 -1.90 -4.97 3.57
C PRO A 322 -0.44 -5.37 3.34
N SER A 323 0.49 -4.46 3.60
CA SER A 323 1.94 -4.73 3.45
C SER A 323 2.43 -5.93 4.28
N LYS A 324 1.78 -6.20 5.42
CA LYS A 324 2.09 -7.40 6.21
C LYS A 324 1.77 -8.70 5.44
N LEU A 325 0.65 -8.73 4.69
CA LEU A 325 0.29 -9.91 3.90
C LEU A 325 1.28 -10.11 2.75
N THR A 326 1.67 -9.05 2.05
CA THR A 326 2.63 -9.17 0.94
C THR A 326 3.96 -9.78 1.40
N ASN A 327 4.43 -9.43 2.60
CA ASN A 327 5.64 -10.00 3.18
C ASN A 327 5.44 -11.46 3.65
N ILE A 328 4.27 -11.80 4.20
CA ILE A 328 3.93 -13.18 4.57
C ILE A 328 3.91 -14.08 3.33
N LEU A 329 3.30 -13.62 2.24
CA LEU A 329 3.28 -14.37 0.98
C LEU A 329 4.69 -14.56 0.41
N ALA A 330 5.53 -13.52 0.48
CA ALA A 330 6.91 -13.57 0.00
C ALA A 330 7.79 -14.57 0.76
N VAL A 331 7.55 -14.79 2.07
CA VAL A 331 8.28 -15.80 2.87
C VAL A 331 7.70 -17.21 2.72
N GLY A 332 6.62 -17.37 1.96
CA GLY A 332 5.88 -18.65 1.83
C GLY A 332 5.12 -19.04 3.09
N GLY A 333 4.66 -18.06 3.87
CA GLY A 333 3.93 -18.29 5.11
C GLY A 333 2.46 -18.66 4.89
N ASN A 334 1.93 -19.54 5.73
CA ASN A 334 0.51 -19.87 5.77
C ASN A 334 -0.25 -18.77 6.55
N ALA A 335 -1.18 -18.09 5.91
CA ALA A 335 -1.95 -17.03 6.54
C ALA A 335 -3.41 -17.43 6.79
N VAL A 336 -3.96 -16.98 7.92
CA VAL A 336 -5.40 -16.88 8.16
C VAL A 336 -5.81 -15.44 7.98
N ILE A 337 -6.71 -15.18 7.05
CA ILE A 337 -7.19 -13.86 6.70
C ILE A 337 -8.67 -13.74 7.10
N THR A 338 -9.00 -12.74 7.93
CA THR A 338 -10.41 -12.41 8.15
C THR A 338 -10.85 -11.40 7.11
N ALA A 339 -11.75 -11.81 6.21
CA ALA A 339 -12.22 -10.95 5.13
C ALA A 339 -13.63 -11.31 4.66
N GLU A 340 -14.35 -10.30 4.22
CA GLU A 340 -15.61 -10.49 3.50
C GLU A 340 -15.32 -10.83 2.03
N PRO A 341 -16.15 -11.67 1.39
CA PRO A 341 -15.86 -12.19 0.04
C PRO A 341 -15.65 -11.12 -1.06
N GLU A 342 -16.27 -9.96 -0.90
CA GLU A 342 -16.26 -8.87 -1.88
C GLU A 342 -15.01 -7.98 -1.75
N THR A 343 -14.27 -8.10 -0.65
CA THR A 343 -13.07 -7.29 -0.40
C THR A 343 -11.88 -7.76 -1.24
N GLU A 344 -10.84 -6.93 -1.38
CA GLU A 344 -9.61 -7.29 -2.09
C GLU A 344 -9.00 -8.59 -1.53
N LEU A 345 -9.02 -8.78 -0.21
CA LEU A 345 -8.52 -9.99 0.46
C LEU A 345 -9.39 -11.22 0.17
N GLY A 346 -10.71 -11.06 0.20
CA GLY A 346 -11.65 -12.14 -0.13
C GLY A 346 -11.51 -12.56 -1.59
N GLN A 347 -11.36 -11.60 -2.50
CA GLN A 347 -11.13 -11.86 -3.93
C GLN A 347 -9.79 -12.58 -4.16
N LEU A 348 -8.72 -12.15 -3.48
CA LEU A 348 -7.41 -12.81 -3.55
C LEU A 348 -7.52 -14.29 -3.20
N CYS A 349 -8.17 -14.64 -2.08
CA CYS A 349 -8.30 -16.02 -1.64
C CYS A 349 -9.15 -16.87 -2.60
N ARG A 350 -10.14 -16.28 -3.24
CA ARG A 350 -11.01 -16.94 -4.23
C ARG A 350 -10.26 -17.18 -5.56
N ASP A 351 -9.53 -16.17 -6.03
CA ASP A 351 -8.81 -16.22 -7.31
C ASP A 351 -7.57 -17.12 -7.26
N TYR A 352 -6.99 -17.29 -6.05
CA TYR A 352 -5.79 -18.11 -5.81
C TYR A 352 -6.05 -19.13 -4.69
N PRO A 353 -6.81 -20.22 -4.94
CA PRO A 353 -7.06 -21.25 -3.94
C PRO A 353 -5.76 -21.80 -3.34
N GLY A 354 -5.69 -21.85 -2.02
CA GLY A 354 -4.50 -22.31 -1.29
C GLY A 354 -3.49 -21.18 -0.94
N ILE A 355 -3.67 -19.95 -1.40
CA ILE A 355 -2.78 -18.84 -1.05
C ILE A 355 -2.86 -18.49 0.44
N ALA A 356 -4.04 -18.61 1.03
CA ALA A 356 -4.33 -18.40 2.44
C ALA A 356 -5.65 -19.07 2.83
N VAL A 357 -5.92 -19.17 4.12
CA VAL A 357 -7.21 -19.58 4.67
C VAL A 357 -8.04 -18.32 4.96
N CYS A 358 -9.10 -18.11 4.20
CA CYS A 358 -10.02 -16.98 4.40
C CYS A 358 -11.18 -17.39 5.31
N VAL A 359 -11.42 -16.60 6.35
CA VAL A 359 -12.48 -16.84 7.33
C VAL A 359 -13.31 -15.59 7.57
N GLU A 360 -14.51 -15.76 8.09
CA GLU A 360 -15.42 -14.66 8.41
C GLU A 360 -14.84 -13.76 9.51
N PRO A 361 -14.87 -12.41 9.33
CA PRO A 361 -14.46 -11.47 10.36
C PRO A 361 -15.33 -11.57 11.61
N GLU A 362 -14.73 -11.29 12.78
CA GLU A 362 -15.42 -11.23 14.10
C GLU A 362 -16.08 -12.54 14.53
N SER A 363 -15.63 -13.68 13.98
CA SER A 363 -16.07 -15.02 14.40
C SER A 363 -14.88 -15.79 14.99
N VAL A 364 -14.93 -16.04 16.29
CA VAL A 364 -13.89 -16.80 17.01
C VAL A 364 -13.88 -18.26 16.54
N ASP A 365 -15.04 -18.87 16.28
CA ASP A 365 -15.14 -20.25 15.76
C ASP A 365 -14.49 -20.36 14.37
N ALA A 366 -14.76 -19.41 13.48
CA ALA A 366 -14.15 -19.34 12.17
C ALA A 366 -12.64 -19.16 12.26
N LEU A 367 -12.15 -18.30 13.17
CA LEU A 367 -10.73 -18.06 13.39
C LEU A 367 -10.01 -19.30 13.90
N VAL A 368 -10.57 -20.01 14.90
CA VAL A 368 -10.03 -21.29 15.44
C VAL A 368 -9.95 -22.35 14.34
N THR A 369 -11.01 -22.49 13.54
CA THR A 369 -11.03 -23.40 12.40
C THR A 369 -9.97 -23.04 11.37
N GLY A 370 -9.85 -21.76 11.01
CA GLY A 370 -8.87 -21.25 10.07
C GLY A 370 -7.43 -21.48 10.53
N ILE A 371 -7.12 -21.24 11.81
CA ILE A 371 -5.80 -21.51 12.40
C ILE A 371 -5.45 -23.01 12.28
N THR A 372 -6.41 -23.89 12.61
CA THR A 372 -6.23 -25.32 12.52
C THR A 372 -5.94 -25.77 11.08
N GLN A 373 -6.67 -25.20 10.12
CA GLN A 373 -6.45 -25.48 8.70
C GLN A 373 -5.09 -24.97 8.21
N ALA A 374 -4.72 -23.73 8.57
CA ALA A 374 -3.44 -23.14 8.17
C ALA A 374 -2.23 -23.94 8.70
N LEU A 375 -2.32 -24.41 9.95
CA LEU A 375 -1.27 -25.25 10.56
C LEU A 375 -1.18 -26.67 9.96
N ALA A 376 -2.23 -27.12 9.26
CA ALA A 376 -2.24 -28.39 8.53
C ALA A 376 -1.71 -28.26 7.07
N MET A 377 -1.50 -27.04 6.58
CA MET A 377 -0.92 -26.80 5.27
C MET A 377 0.59 -27.12 5.25
N PRO A 378 1.19 -27.38 4.07
CA PRO A 378 2.63 -27.53 3.95
C PRO A 378 3.40 -26.33 4.53
N GLU A 379 4.54 -26.58 5.17
CA GLU A 379 5.37 -25.55 5.82
C GLU A 379 5.74 -24.39 4.89
N ASN A 380 5.96 -24.67 3.60
CA ASN A 380 6.21 -23.68 2.58
C ASN A 380 5.00 -23.62 1.64
N ASN A 381 4.30 -22.50 1.66
CA ASN A 381 3.16 -22.26 0.79
C ASN A 381 3.63 -21.83 -0.61
N THR A 382 3.70 -22.80 -1.53
CA THR A 382 4.16 -22.54 -2.90
C THR A 382 3.24 -21.61 -3.67
N VAL A 383 1.93 -21.65 -3.45
CA VAL A 383 0.97 -20.74 -4.08
C VAL A 383 1.24 -19.29 -3.66
N ALA A 384 1.54 -19.09 -2.37
CA ALA A 384 1.90 -17.79 -1.84
C ALA A 384 3.22 -17.27 -2.45
N CYS A 385 4.26 -18.12 -2.50
CA CYS A 385 5.55 -17.77 -3.11
C CYS A 385 5.40 -17.39 -4.58
N GLU A 386 4.72 -18.21 -5.38
CA GLU A 386 4.53 -17.98 -6.80
C GLU A 386 3.75 -16.68 -7.07
N TYR A 387 2.70 -16.43 -6.27
CA TYR A 387 1.97 -15.18 -6.35
C TYR A 387 2.87 -13.97 -6.02
N ALA A 388 3.64 -14.06 -4.94
CA ALA A 388 4.54 -12.99 -4.52
C ALA A 388 5.59 -12.68 -5.59
N GLU A 389 6.26 -13.69 -6.14
CA GLU A 389 7.25 -13.53 -7.20
C GLU A 389 6.66 -12.92 -8.48
N ARG A 390 5.50 -13.40 -8.92
CA ARG A 390 4.89 -12.93 -10.15
C ARG A 390 4.24 -11.56 -10.03
N THR A 391 3.59 -11.27 -8.88
CA THR A 391 2.67 -10.13 -8.75
C THR A 391 3.19 -9.04 -7.81
N LEU A 392 4.10 -9.37 -6.88
CA LEU A 392 4.56 -8.44 -5.85
C LEU A 392 6.06 -8.14 -5.94
N ASP A 393 6.83 -8.90 -6.72
CA ASP A 393 8.26 -8.65 -6.90
C ASP A 393 8.49 -7.34 -7.67
N LYS A 394 9.33 -6.47 -7.10
CA LYS A 394 9.62 -5.13 -7.64
C LYS A 394 10.07 -5.16 -9.10
N GLU A 395 11.00 -6.03 -9.43
CA GLU A 395 11.58 -6.10 -10.79
C GLU A 395 10.50 -6.56 -11.80
N ASN A 396 9.71 -7.56 -11.44
CA ASN A 396 8.66 -8.10 -12.28
C ASN A 396 7.51 -7.12 -12.47
N VAL A 397 7.06 -6.48 -11.39
CA VAL A 397 5.99 -5.46 -11.42
C VAL A 397 6.39 -4.29 -12.31
N LEU A 398 7.60 -3.74 -12.14
CA LEU A 398 8.05 -2.59 -12.92
C LEU A 398 8.32 -2.94 -14.38
N ARG A 399 8.86 -4.13 -14.66
CA ARG A 399 9.06 -4.61 -16.04
C ARG A 399 7.74 -4.81 -16.77
N GLN A 400 6.74 -5.40 -16.10
CA GLN A 400 5.40 -5.56 -16.67
C GLN A 400 4.77 -4.20 -16.95
N PHE A 401 4.83 -3.27 -15.98
CA PHE A 401 4.30 -1.92 -16.17
C PHE A 401 4.89 -1.18 -17.37
N ILE A 402 6.21 -1.24 -17.56
CA ILE A 402 6.86 -0.65 -18.73
C ILE A 402 6.40 -1.32 -20.02
N THR A 403 6.15 -2.62 -20.00
CA THR A 403 5.61 -3.34 -21.17
C THR A 403 4.21 -2.86 -21.51
N ASP A 404 3.34 -2.76 -20.50
CA ASP A 404 1.94 -2.33 -20.65
C ASP A 404 1.81 -0.89 -21.18
N ILE A 405 2.70 0.01 -20.76
CA ILE A 405 2.67 1.40 -21.23
C ILE A 405 3.38 1.63 -22.57
N ARG A 406 4.11 0.65 -23.11
CA ARG A 406 4.74 0.75 -24.43
C ARG A 406 3.74 0.60 -25.58
N GLY A 407 2.74 -0.25 -25.40
CA GLY A 407 1.63 -0.44 -26.33
C GLY A 407 0.75 0.77 -26.36
#